data_b2fac0c5994c0ff523ba2786137ef6a5
#
_entry.id   b2fac0c5994c0ff523ba2786137ef6a5
#
_cell.length_a   1.000
_cell.length_b   1.000
_cell.length_c   1.000
_cell.angle_alpha   90.00
_cell.angle_beta   90.00
_cell.angle_gamma   90.00
#
_symmetry.space_group_name_H-M   'P 1'
#
loop_
_entity.id
_entity.type
_entity.pdbx_description
1 polymer ?
#
loop_
_entity_poly.entity_id
_entity_poly.type
_entity_poly.pdbx_seq_one_letter_code
_entity_poly.pdbx_strand_id
1 'polypeptide(L)'
;RLTGNFVSAVRIRDEDLTWTDPGGHMAEHDCGYAQYGFCRNCGSTLYFAATERPEEPSVMVGLLDDASGIELHSVWFAHEAHDYQTLDPNVPHHVGNE
;
A
#
# COMPACT_ATOMS: atom_id res chain seq x y z
N ARG A 1 0.43 7.87 -6.57
CA ARG A 1 -0.13 8.96 -7.41
C ARG A 1 -1.62 8.85 -7.65
N LEU A 2 -2.21 7.72 -7.27
CA LEU A 2 -3.63 7.48 -7.55
C LEU A 2 -4.56 8.53 -6.94
N THR A 3 -4.19 9.07 -5.81
CA THR A 3 -5.08 9.93 -5.03
C THR A 3 -4.70 11.41 -5.08
N GLY A 4 -3.55 11.76 -5.65
CA GLY A 4 -3.01 13.10 -5.53
C GLY A 4 -2.52 13.43 -4.11
N ASN A 5 -2.53 12.44 -3.24
CA ASN A 5 -2.03 12.51 -1.88
C ASN A 5 -1.25 11.22 -1.63
N PHE A 6 -0.78 10.99 -0.43
CA PHE A 6 -0.13 9.74 -0.09
C PHE A 6 -1.16 8.65 0.17
N VAL A 7 -0.73 7.40 0.05
CA VAL A 7 -1.53 6.26 0.47
C VAL A 7 -0.94 5.69 1.75
N SER A 8 -1.80 5.15 2.61
CA SER A 8 -1.38 4.50 3.84
C SER A 8 -1.50 2.99 3.66
N ALA A 9 -0.42 2.29 3.93
CA ALA A 9 -0.37 0.85 3.77
C ALA A 9 0.38 0.20 4.92
N VAL A 10 0.02 -1.06 5.21
CA VAL A 10 0.65 -1.89 6.24
C VAL A 10 1.33 -3.04 5.54
N ARG A 11 2.62 -3.25 5.81
CA ARG A 11 3.35 -4.39 5.27
C ARG A 11 3.03 -5.63 6.07
N ILE A 12 2.66 -6.71 5.40
CA ILE A 12 2.28 -7.98 6.02
C ILE A 12 3.08 -9.08 5.34
N ARG A 13 3.53 -10.07 6.11
CA ARG A 13 4.17 -11.23 5.50
C ARG A 13 3.12 -12.05 4.76
N ASP A 14 3.46 -12.51 3.57
CA ASP A 14 2.56 -13.27 2.72
C ASP A 14 1.98 -14.49 3.45
N GLU A 15 2.78 -15.15 4.27
CA GLU A 15 2.36 -16.32 5.04
C GLU A 15 1.27 -16.02 6.08
N ASP A 16 1.15 -14.75 6.49
CA ASP A 16 0.17 -14.30 7.47
C ASP A 16 -1.08 -13.70 6.83
N LEU A 17 -1.15 -13.68 5.51
CA LEU A 17 -2.23 -13.04 4.78
C LEU A 17 -3.05 -14.08 4.02
N THR A 18 -4.36 -14.06 4.22
CA THR A 18 -5.29 -14.90 3.48
C THR A 18 -6.32 -14.01 2.80
N TRP A 19 -6.47 -14.17 1.50
CA TRP A 19 -7.47 -13.45 0.73
C TRP A 19 -8.74 -14.30 0.63
N THR A 20 -9.87 -13.71 1.00
CA THR A 20 -11.18 -14.32 0.81
C THR A 20 -11.89 -13.56 -0.30
N ASP A 21 -12.07 -14.20 -1.44
CA ASP A 21 -12.62 -13.57 -2.63
C ASP A 21 -13.61 -14.52 -3.32
N PRO A 22 -14.76 -14.78 -2.67
CA PRO A 22 -15.73 -15.76 -3.18
C PRO A 22 -16.33 -15.39 -4.54
N GLY A 23 -16.37 -14.11 -4.88
CA GLY A 23 -16.89 -13.65 -6.17
C GLY A 23 -15.84 -13.53 -7.27
N GLY A 24 -14.57 -13.77 -6.95
CA GLY A 24 -13.50 -13.66 -7.93
C GLY A 24 -13.31 -12.24 -8.45
N HIS A 25 -13.49 -11.25 -7.61
CA HIS A 25 -13.43 -9.84 -8.01
C HIS A 25 -12.04 -9.23 -7.95
N MET A 26 -11.07 -9.87 -7.29
CA MET A 26 -9.72 -9.34 -7.23
C MET A 26 -9.00 -9.52 -8.56
N ALA A 27 -8.51 -8.44 -9.12
CA ALA A 27 -7.68 -8.43 -10.31
C ALA A 27 -6.30 -7.93 -9.96
N GLU A 28 -5.32 -8.28 -10.77
CA GLU A 28 -3.93 -7.92 -10.52
C GLU A 28 -3.31 -7.29 -11.76
N HIS A 29 -2.45 -6.31 -11.54
CA HIS A 29 -1.74 -5.62 -12.61
C HIS A 29 -0.25 -5.57 -12.29
N ASP A 30 0.56 -6.05 -13.22
CA ASP A 30 2.01 -6.04 -13.08
C ASP A 30 2.57 -4.78 -13.75
N CYS A 31 3.21 -3.93 -12.94
CA CYS A 31 3.85 -2.70 -13.43
C CYS A 31 5.33 -2.89 -13.75
N GLY A 32 5.86 -4.11 -13.64
CA GLY A 32 7.28 -4.39 -13.81
C GLY A 32 8.06 -4.29 -12.51
N TYR A 33 7.95 -3.20 -11.79
CA TYR A 33 8.61 -3.01 -10.49
C TYR A 33 7.73 -3.41 -9.30
N ALA A 34 6.45 -3.57 -9.51
CA ALA A 34 5.50 -3.96 -8.49
C ALA A 34 4.26 -4.57 -9.10
N GLN A 35 3.54 -5.34 -8.30
CA GLN A 35 2.24 -5.90 -8.66
C GLN A 35 1.19 -5.27 -7.77
N TYR A 36 0.07 -4.86 -8.37
CA TYR A 36 -1.05 -4.26 -7.66
C TYR A 36 -2.26 -5.18 -7.72
N GLY A 37 -2.95 -5.31 -6.58
CA GLY A 37 -4.24 -5.98 -6.53
C GLY A 37 -5.34 -4.95 -6.33
N PHE A 38 -6.44 -5.12 -7.05
CA PHE A 38 -7.58 -4.20 -6.96
C PHE A 38 -8.89 -4.96 -7.16
N CYS A 39 -9.99 -4.36 -6.71
CA CYS A 39 -11.31 -4.94 -6.91
C CYS A 39 -11.84 -4.52 -8.28
N ARG A 40 -12.09 -5.48 -9.17
CA ARG A 40 -12.60 -5.17 -10.50
C ARG A 40 -14.06 -4.72 -10.49
N ASN A 41 -14.77 -4.96 -9.38
CA ASN A 41 -16.14 -4.55 -9.23
C ASN A 41 -16.29 -3.07 -8.85
N CYS A 42 -15.48 -2.59 -7.91
CA CYS A 42 -15.57 -1.21 -7.43
C CYS A 42 -14.32 -0.37 -7.68
N GLY A 43 -13.24 -0.98 -8.13
CA GLY A 43 -11.99 -0.28 -8.43
C GLY A 43 -11.08 0.00 -7.24
N SER A 44 -11.46 -0.41 -6.03
CA SER A 44 -10.63 -0.17 -4.84
C SER A 44 -9.29 -0.84 -4.95
N THR A 45 -8.22 -0.10 -4.67
CA THR A 45 -6.88 -0.67 -4.57
C THR A 45 -6.77 -1.46 -3.27
N LEU A 46 -6.31 -2.70 -3.34
CA LEU A 46 -6.27 -3.60 -2.21
C LEU A 46 -4.88 -3.76 -1.63
N TYR A 47 -3.89 -4.01 -2.48
CA TYR A 47 -2.51 -4.21 -2.05
C TYR A 47 -1.53 -3.88 -3.16
N PHE A 48 -0.25 -3.77 -2.78
CA PHE A 48 0.83 -3.84 -3.75
C PHE A 48 1.98 -4.65 -3.16
N ALA A 49 2.77 -5.25 -4.03
CA ALA A 49 3.97 -5.99 -3.65
C ALA A 49 5.07 -5.64 -4.63
N ALA A 50 6.24 -5.23 -4.10
CA ALA A 50 7.40 -4.98 -4.93
C ALA A 50 7.84 -6.30 -5.57
N THR A 51 8.21 -6.26 -6.85
CA THR A 51 8.66 -7.46 -7.57
C THR A 51 9.84 -8.12 -6.87
N GLU A 52 10.69 -7.33 -6.22
CA GLU A 52 11.85 -7.83 -5.48
C GLU A 52 11.49 -8.45 -4.13
N ARG A 53 10.29 -8.17 -3.60
CA ARG A 53 9.84 -8.64 -2.30
C ARG A 53 8.40 -9.11 -2.35
N PRO A 54 8.09 -10.12 -3.16
CA PRO A 54 6.70 -10.58 -3.30
C PRO A 54 6.14 -11.21 -2.02
N GLU A 55 7.00 -11.61 -1.10
CA GLU A 55 6.61 -12.22 0.18
C GLU A 55 6.19 -11.19 1.23
N GLU A 56 6.32 -9.90 0.93
CA GLU A 56 5.97 -8.82 1.86
C GLU A 56 5.00 -7.82 1.20
N PRO A 57 3.75 -8.24 0.91
CA PRO A 57 2.79 -7.32 0.34
C PRO A 57 2.39 -6.23 1.33
N SER A 58 2.04 -5.07 0.79
CA SER A 58 1.51 -3.95 1.57
C SER A 58 0.03 -3.83 1.31
N VAL A 59 -0.77 -3.94 2.36
CA VAL A 59 -2.22 -3.86 2.28
C VAL A 59 -2.66 -2.45 2.63
N MET A 60 -3.62 -1.91 1.88
CA MET A 60 -4.13 -0.57 2.15
C MET A 60 -4.82 -0.53 3.51
N VAL A 61 -4.45 0.46 4.33
CA VAL A 61 -4.99 0.58 5.70
C VAL A 61 -6.49 0.76 5.70
N GLY A 62 -7.05 1.41 4.68
CA GLY A 62 -8.49 1.61 4.58
C GLY A 62 -9.32 0.34 4.46
N LEU A 63 -8.68 -0.81 4.19
CA LEU A 63 -9.36 -2.10 4.12
C LEU A 63 -9.52 -2.76 5.48
N LEU A 64 -8.79 -2.29 6.49
CA LEU A 64 -8.82 -2.90 7.81
C LEU A 64 -10.12 -2.54 8.53
N ASP A 65 -10.76 -3.54 9.15
CA ASP A 65 -11.96 -3.32 9.95
C ASP A 65 -11.65 -2.47 11.18
N ASP A 66 -10.44 -2.67 11.74
CA ASP A 66 -9.97 -1.93 12.89
C ASP A 66 -8.49 -1.61 12.71
N ALA A 67 -8.20 -0.32 12.57
CA ALA A 67 -6.83 0.17 12.41
C ALA A 67 -6.26 0.72 13.73
N SER A 68 -6.90 0.45 14.86
CA SER A 68 -6.42 0.89 16.17
C SER A 68 -5.02 0.37 16.45
N GLY A 69 -4.17 1.20 17.05
CA GLY A 69 -2.82 0.79 17.41
C GLY A 69 -1.81 0.87 16.27
N ILE A 70 -2.25 1.21 15.07
CA ILE A 70 -1.34 1.40 13.93
C ILE A 70 -0.77 2.81 14.01
N GLU A 71 0.56 2.91 13.96
CA GLU A 71 1.27 4.17 14.00
C GLU A 71 2.06 4.37 12.72
N LEU A 72 2.23 5.62 12.31
CA LEU A 72 3.04 5.95 11.16
C LEU A 72 4.50 5.61 11.45
N HIS A 73 5.09 4.75 10.64
CA HIS A 73 6.47 4.29 10.79
C HIS A 73 7.45 5.10 9.95
N SER A 74 7.07 5.39 8.70
CA SER A 74 7.97 6.07 7.76
C SER A 74 7.19 6.61 6.58
N VAL A 75 7.81 7.54 5.86
CA VAL A 75 7.27 8.12 4.62
C VAL A 75 8.20 7.73 3.48
N TRP A 76 7.64 7.13 2.44
CA TRP A 76 8.37 6.71 1.25
C TRP A 76 8.09 7.67 0.09
N PHE A 77 9.09 7.85 -0.77
CA PHE A 77 8.99 8.79 -1.89
C PHE A 77 8.67 10.21 -1.42
N ALA A 78 9.26 10.61 -0.29
CA ALA A 78 8.98 11.91 0.33
C ALA A 78 9.29 13.09 -0.58
N HIS A 79 10.27 12.95 -1.48
CA HIS A 79 10.65 13.99 -2.42
C HIS A 79 9.59 14.27 -3.48
N GLU A 80 8.61 13.37 -3.62
CA GLU A 80 7.49 13.53 -4.55
C GLU A 80 6.25 14.14 -3.90
N ALA A 81 6.36 14.55 -2.62
CA ALA A 81 5.25 15.19 -1.93
C ALA A 81 4.90 16.51 -2.60
N HIS A 82 3.61 16.79 -2.70
CA HIS A 82 3.12 18.05 -3.23
C HIS A 82 3.16 19.14 -2.16
N ASP A 83 3.16 20.40 -2.57
CA ASP A 83 3.27 21.53 -1.65
C ASP A 83 2.17 21.56 -0.59
N TYR A 84 0.99 21.01 -0.90
CA TYR A 84 -0.13 21.00 0.05
C TYR A 84 -0.05 19.84 1.04
N GLN A 85 0.90 18.92 0.88
CA GLN A 85 1.00 17.74 1.74
C GLN A 85 1.88 18.03 2.95
N THR A 86 1.40 17.66 4.12
CA THR A 86 2.15 17.76 5.37
C THR A 86 2.65 16.38 5.75
N LEU A 87 3.97 16.24 5.86
CA LEU A 87 4.61 14.99 6.26
C LEU A 87 5.04 15.10 7.71
N ASP A 88 4.84 14.02 8.48
CA ASP A 88 5.26 13.96 9.87
C ASP A 88 6.79 14.06 9.94
N PRO A 89 7.36 15.09 10.59
CA PRO A 89 8.80 15.23 10.68
C PRO A 89 9.46 14.25 11.66
N ASN A 90 8.67 13.56 12.47
CA ASN A 90 9.16 12.67 13.52
C ASN A 90 9.40 11.24 13.05
N VAL A 91 9.13 10.93 11.79
CA VAL A 91 9.34 9.60 11.22
C VAL A 91 10.34 9.66 10.09
N PRO A 92 11.05 8.55 9.79
CA PRO A 92 11.99 8.52 8.67
C PRO A 92 11.31 8.85 7.33
N HIS A 93 11.99 9.62 6.51
CA HIS A 93 11.57 9.95 5.15
C HIS A 93 12.55 9.28 4.18
N HIS A 94 12.01 8.53 3.23
CA HIS A 94 12.82 7.82 2.23
C HIS A 94 12.58 8.39 0.85
N VAL A 95 13.63 8.43 0.04
CA VAL A 95 13.54 8.94 -1.34
C VAL A 95 12.83 7.95 -2.24
N GLY A 96 12.99 6.67 -1.97
CA GLY A 96 12.38 5.64 -2.77
C GLY A 96 12.18 4.36 -1.96
N ASN A 97 12.23 3.25 -2.64
CA ASN A 97 11.94 1.93 -2.08
C ASN A 97 13.22 1.31 -1.49
N GLU A 98 13.83 1.99 -0.57
CA GLU A 98 15.12 1.60 0.04
C GLU A 98 14.97 0.46 1.01
#